data_424fd79bed2d962e21aaf57a8570c81a
#
_entry.id   424fd79bed2d962e21aaf57a8570c81a
#
_cell.length_a   1.000
_cell.length_b   1.000
_cell.length_c   1.000
_cell.angle_alpha   90.00
_cell.angle_beta   90.00
_cell.angle_gamma   90.00
#
_symmetry.space_group_name_H-M   'P 1'
#
loop_
_entity.id
_entity.type
_entity.pdbx_description
1 polymer ?
#
loop_
_entity_poly.entity_id
_entity_poly.type
_entity_poly.pdbx_seq_one_letter_code
_entity_poly.pdbx_strand_id
1 'polypeptide(L)'
;DITINELGQLTPDSYILLDMRGDVEVGHGIIPGAIHMSKEEILEKYSGGLVKADEAEAAEREDSAEKKLIIYCARGRISQELAEALRDRGYDAYSLKGGYTSWLLNEMKNQQADEVCAQVEKSIRKKFRKNIWCKFTKAINQYELVKEGDCIAVCISGGKDSMLMAKLFQELKLHNKFPFEVKFVVMDPGYSPENRKVIEENARKLKIPIHIFESDIFESVYHIEKSPCYLCARMRRGYLYNFAKELGCNKIALGHHYDDVIETILMGMLYGAQIQTMMPKLHSTNFEGMELIRPLYLIREDDIKAWRDYNDLRFIQCACKFTDTCTTCNNEENQSKRVEIKQLIAEIKKKNPYVEAHIFKSVENVNIETVIAYKKDGVKHHFLDNYDL
;
A
#
# COMPACT_ATOMS: atom_id res chain seq x y z
N ASP A 1 10.61 27.05 8.15
CA ASP A 1 9.20 26.69 7.89
C ASP A 1 8.95 25.26 8.34
N ILE A 2 7.73 24.99 8.82
CA ILE A 2 7.24 23.66 9.15
C ILE A 2 6.03 23.33 8.24
N THR A 3 5.96 22.12 7.73
CA THR A 3 4.82 21.66 6.93
C THR A 3 3.68 21.15 7.83
N ILE A 4 2.46 21.04 7.28
CA ILE A 4 1.32 20.47 8.02
C ILE A 4 1.57 19.01 8.45
N ASN A 5 2.28 18.24 7.62
CA ASN A 5 2.61 16.85 7.96
C ASN A 5 3.61 16.78 9.12
N GLU A 6 4.61 17.64 9.15
CA GLU A 6 5.57 17.74 10.25
C GLU A 6 4.88 18.26 11.53
N LEU A 7 3.96 19.23 11.42
CA LEU A 7 3.14 19.69 12.55
C LEU A 7 2.32 18.52 13.15
N GLY A 8 1.71 17.70 12.32
CA GLY A 8 0.92 16.55 12.74
C GLY A 8 1.73 15.43 13.41
N GLN A 9 3.07 15.44 13.30
CA GLN A 9 3.96 14.48 13.97
C GLN A 9 4.43 14.97 15.34
N LEU A 10 4.25 16.25 15.66
CA LEU A 10 4.64 16.82 16.95
C LEU A 10 3.61 16.44 18.02
N THR A 11 4.09 16.23 19.24
CA THR A 11 3.21 16.08 20.40
C THR A 11 2.60 17.43 20.78
N PRO A 12 1.30 17.50 21.17
CA PRO A 12 0.66 18.77 21.49
C PRO A 12 1.36 19.62 22.56
N ASP A 13 2.07 18.97 23.48
CA ASP A 13 2.80 19.64 24.54
C ASP A 13 4.17 20.17 24.12
N SER A 14 4.67 19.81 22.94
CA SER A 14 6.01 20.19 22.45
C SER A 14 6.06 21.51 21.70
N TYR A 15 4.90 22.14 21.44
CA TYR A 15 4.82 23.39 20.70
C TYR A 15 3.71 24.30 21.18
N ILE A 16 3.79 25.57 20.81
CA ILE A 16 2.74 26.57 20.94
C ILE A 16 2.35 27.02 19.54
N LEU A 17 1.06 26.91 19.19
CA LEU A 17 0.55 27.30 17.88
C LEU A 17 -0.10 28.67 17.97
N LEU A 18 0.36 29.65 17.18
CA LEU A 18 -0.08 31.03 17.22
C LEU A 18 -0.77 31.41 15.89
N ASP A 19 -2.02 31.88 15.99
CA ASP A 19 -2.78 32.42 14.87
C ASP A 19 -2.67 33.95 14.86
N MET A 20 -1.98 34.49 13.86
CA MET A 20 -1.80 35.94 13.73
C MET A 20 -2.76 36.56 12.71
N ARG A 21 -3.83 35.89 12.31
CA ARG A 21 -4.86 36.45 11.42
C ARG A 21 -5.73 37.45 12.14
N GLY A 22 -6.43 38.28 11.39
CA GLY A 22 -7.39 39.24 11.96
C GLY A 22 -8.62 38.55 12.57
N ASP A 23 -9.32 39.25 13.50
CA ASP A 23 -10.50 38.77 14.22
C ASP A 23 -11.61 38.23 13.31
N VAL A 24 -11.85 38.87 12.17
CA VAL A 24 -12.84 38.46 11.18
C VAL A 24 -12.48 37.09 10.57
N GLU A 25 -11.20 36.89 10.25
CA GLU A 25 -10.71 35.63 9.66
C GLU A 25 -10.74 34.49 10.69
N VAL A 26 -10.39 34.79 11.93
CA VAL A 26 -10.43 33.84 13.05
C VAL A 26 -11.88 33.46 13.40
N GLY A 27 -12.83 34.41 13.27
CA GLY A 27 -14.26 34.14 13.43
C GLY A 27 -14.82 33.09 12.46
N HIS A 28 -14.17 32.84 11.33
CA HIS A 28 -14.51 31.79 10.38
C HIS A 28 -13.85 30.43 10.67
N GLY A 29 -13.00 30.34 11.66
CA GLY A 29 -12.35 29.13 12.12
C GLY A 29 -10.86 29.31 12.42
N ILE A 30 -10.36 28.48 13.33
CA ILE A 30 -8.98 28.48 13.81
C ILE A 30 -8.44 27.04 13.77
N ILE A 31 -7.13 26.87 13.61
CA ILE A 31 -6.52 25.55 13.77
C ILE A 31 -6.69 25.12 15.23
N PRO A 32 -7.23 23.90 15.50
CA PRO A 32 -7.47 23.43 16.87
C PRO A 32 -6.20 23.51 17.75
N GLY A 33 -6.34 24.10 18.93
CA GLY A 33 -5.23 24.31 19.86
C GLY A 33 -4.38 25.56 19.60
N ALA A 34 -4.69 26.35 18.56
CA ALA A 34 -3.99 27.61 18.31
C ALA A 34 -4.50 28.72 19.25
N ILE A 35 -3.59 29.58 19.64
CA ILE A 35 -3.85 30.81 20.41
C ILE A 35 -3.89 31.97 19.42
N HIS A 36 -5.00 32.74 19.40
CA HIS A 36 -5.10 33.93 18.59
C HIS A 36 -4.35 35.10 19.24
N MET A 37 -3.42 35.67 18.52
CA MET A 37 -2.66 36.85 18.95
C MET A 37 -2.25 37.66 17.73
N SER A 38 -2.42 38.96 17.75
CA SER A 38 -1.92 39.84 16.70
C SER A 38 -0.39 39.86 16.62
N LYS A 39 0.16 40.34 15.51
CA LYS A 39 1.60 40.44 15.32
C LYS A 39 2.24 41.27 16.44
N GLU A 40 1.57 42.34 16.81
CA GLU A 40 2.01 43.29 17.87
C GLU A 40 2.05 42.60 19.24
N GLU A 41 1.01 41.87 19.60
CA GLU A 41 0.92 41.11 20.86
C GLU A 41 1.98 40.00 20.93
N ILE A 42 2.23 39.29 19.83
CA ILE A 42 3.28 38.27 19.76
C ILE A 42 4.66 38.91 19.97
N LEU A 43 4.93 40.03 19.28
CA LEU A 43 6.20 40.77 19.42
C LEU A 43 6.40 41.34 20.82
N GLU A 44 5.34 41.79 21.48
CA GLU A 44 5.35 42.30 22.85
C GLU A 44 5.59 41.18 23.85
N LYS A 45 4.84 40.09 23.77
CA LYS A 45 4.95 38.92 24.64
C LYS A 45 6.35 38.28 24.58
N TYR A 46 6.93 38.23 23.39
CA TYR A 46 8.26 37.66 23.12
C TYR A 46 9.32 38.76 22.86
N SER A 47 9.15 39.95 23.46
CA SER A 47 10.07 41.10 23.29
C SER A 47 11.39 41.00 24.05
N GLY A 48 11.36 40.32 25.23
CA GLY A 48 12.57 40.08 26.02
C GLY A 48 13.26 38.83 25.54
N GLY A 49 14.38 38.93 24.81
CA GLY A 49 15.21 37.79 24.49
C GLY A 49 15.55 36.95 25.73
N LEU A 50 15.87 35.66 25.56
CA LEU A 50 16.18 34.68 26.63
C LEU A 50 17.25 35.12 27.68
N VAL A 51 17.71 36.35 27.66
CA VAL A 51 18.92 36.77 28.39
C VAL A 51 18.67 37.69 29.57
N LYS A 52 17.48 38.12 29.97
CA LYS A 52 17.23 38.77 31.30
C LYS A 52 15.72 38.92 31.56
N ALA A 53 15.20 38.25 32.58
CA ALA A 53 13.87 38.51 33.14
C ALA A 53 13.85 38.34 34.67
N ASP A 54 13.01 39.13 35.36
CA ASP A 54 12.76 39.06 36.78
C ASP A 54 12.00 37.79 37.17
N GLU A 55 12.21 37.29 38.41
CA GLU A 55 11.84 35.94 38.86
C GLU A 55 10.34 35.55 38.73
N ALA A 56 9.40 36.50 38.63
CA ALA A 56 7.98 36.18 38.51
C ALA A 56 7.50 35.96 37.06
N GLU A 57 8.15 36.51 36.07
CA GLU A 57 7.89 36.28 34.63
C GLU A 57 8.72 35.12 34.08
N ALA A 58 9.67 34.61 34.87
CA ALA A 58 10.60 33.54 34.46
C ALA A 58 9.86 32.20 34.25
N ALA A 59 8.88 31.85 35.09
CA ALA A 59 8.20 30.56 35.02
C ALA A 59 7.32 30.36 33.77
N GLU A 60 6.62 31.41 33.28
CA GLU A 60 5.88 31.34 32.00
C GLU A 60 6.78 31.40 30.77
N ARG A 61 7.97 31.98 30.92
CA ARG A 61 8.99 32.07 29.86
C ARG A 61 9.85 30.82 29.76
N GLU A 62 10.12 30.14 30.87
CA GLU A 62 10.81 28.83 30.86
C GLU A 62 9.98 27.76 30.12
N ASP A 63 8.65 27.71 30.33
CA ASP A 63 7.78 26.77 29.62
C ASP A 63 7.69 27.08 28.10
N SER A 64 7.85 28.36 27.69
CA SER A 64 7.87 28.74 26.27
C SER A 64 9.26 28.70 25.63
N ALA A 65 10.34 28.63 26.42
CA ALA A 65 11.71 28.48 25.94
C ALA A 65 12.02 27.02 25.53
N GLU A 66 11.33 26.06 26.11
CA GLU A 66 11.47 24.64 25.79
C GLU A 66 10.54 24.18 24.65
N LYS A 67 9.48 24.97 24.30
CA LYS A 67 8.50 24.63 23.29
C LYS A 67 8.78 25.37 21.96
N LYS A 68 8.51 24.69 20.84
CA LYS A 68 8.57 25.30 19.52
C LYS A 68 7.43 26.31 19.35
N LEU A 69 7.72 27.52 18.88
CA LEU A 69 6.72 28.49 18.49
C LEU A 69 6.35 28.29 17.02
N ILE A 70 5.13 27.88 16.73
CA ILE A 70 4.66 27.67 15.37
C ILE A 70 3.62 28.75 15.06
N ILE A 71 3.94 29.62 14.11
CA ILE A 71 3.14 30.81 13.79
C ILE A 71 2.51 30.63 12.42
N TYR A 72 1.25 31.02 12.29
CA TYR A 72 0.63 31.04 10.97
C TYR A 72 -0.19 32.31 10.72
N CYS A 73 -0.19 32.74 9.47
CA CYS A 73 -1.11 33.71 8.91
C CYS A 73 -1.99 33.03 7.84
N ALA A 74 -2.74 33.78 7.06
CA ALA A 74 -3.61 33.20 6.02
C ALA A 74 -2.84 32.35 5.00
N ARG A 75 -1.67 32.80 4.52
CA ARG A 75 -0.90 32.18 3.42
C ARG A 75 0.57 31.87 3.75
N GLY A 76 1.02 32.08 4.98
CA GLY A 76 2.38 31.75 5.41
C GLY A 76 3.46 32.82 5.11
N ARG A 77 3.14 33.96 4.47
CA ARG A 77 4.15 34.97 4.13
C ARG A 77 4.53 35.86 5.32
N ILE A 78 3.54 36.48 5.96
CA ILE A 78 3.77 37.39 7.09
C ILE A 78 4.28 36.65 8.31
N SER A 79 3.81 35.42 8.53
CA SER A 79 4.27 34.54 9.63
C SER A 79 5.73 34.11 9.47
N GLN A 80 6.24 34.02 8.25
CA GLN A 80 7.64 33.70 8.00
C GLN A 80 8.56 34.85 8.50
N GLU A 81 8.26 36.12 8.16
CA GLU A 81 9.00 37.27 8.63
C GLU A 81 9.00 37.36 10.17
N LEU A 82 7.85 37.08 10.79
CA LEU A 82 7.72 37.08 12.24
C LEU A 82 8.52 35.93 12.89
N ALA A 83 8.48 34.74 12.32
CA ALA A 83 9.26 33.60 12.81
C ALA A 83 10.76 33.87 12.72
N GLU A 84 11.24 34.54 11.67
CA GLU A 84 12.63 34.98 11.52
C GLU A 84 13.02 35.98 12.62
N ALA A 85 12.19 37.00 12.85
CA ALA A 85 12.39 37.99 13.89
C ALA A 85 12.44 37.41 15.32
N LEU A 86 11.65 36.35 15.57
CA LEU A 86 11.69 35.65 16.86
C LEU A 86 12.91 34.72 17.00
N ARG A 87 13.37 34.13 15.91
CA ARG A 87 14.65 33.36 15.94
C ARG A 87 15.84 34.26 16.22
N ASP A 88 15.86 35.46 15.68
CA ASP A 88 16.89 36.46 15.96
C ASP A 88 16.91 36.86 17.44
N ARG A 89 15.80 36.68 18.18
CA ARG A 89 15.67 36.88 19.62
C ARG A 89 15.96 35.62 20.44
N GLY A 90 16.32 34.49 19.80
CA GLY A 90 16.72 33.23 20.44
C GLY A 90 15.59 32.22 20.64
N TYR A 91 14.36 32.46 20.12
CA TYR A 91 13.26 31.50 20.21
C TYR A 91 13.33 30.44 19.11
N ASP A 92 12.91 29.21 19.40
CA ASP A 92 12.75 28.13 18.39
C ASP A 92 11.43 28.32 17.63
N ALA A 93 11.42 29.26 16.66
CA ALA A 93 10.23 29.73 15.98
C ALA A 93 10.16 29.30 14.52
N TYR A 94 8.99 28.83 14.09
CA TYR A 94 8.70 28.35 12.74
C TYR A 94 7.44 28.99 12.18
N SER A 95 7.40 29.19 10.86
CA SER A 95 6.18 29.53 10.13
C SER A 95 5.54 28.26 9.57
N LEU A 96 4.23 28.13 9.71
CA LEU A 96 3.47 27.09 9.03
C LEU A 96 3.43 27.37 7.53
N LYS A 97 4.06 26.49 6.75
CA LYS A 97 4.17 26.61 5.30
C LYS A 97 2.78 26.66 4.64
N GLY A 98 2.48 27.79 3.96
CA GLY A 98 1.20 28.02 3.32
C GLY A 98 0.06 28.41 4.28
N GLY A 99 0.36 28.55 5.58
CA GLY A 99 -0.54 29.09 6.59
C GLY A 99 -1.86 28.33 6.76
N TYR A 100 -2.88 29.06 7.23
CA TYR A 100 -4.23 28.53 7.44
C TYR A 100 -4.85 27.91 6.18
N THR A 101 -4.62 28.51 5.01
CA THR A 101 -5.14 28.01 3.73
C THR A 101 -4.67 26.60 3.45
N SER A 102 -3.38 26.31 3.67
CA SER A 102 -2.84 24.95 3.48
C SER A 102 -3.42 23.97 4.48
N TRP A 103 -3.61 24.36 5.74
CA TRP A 103 -4.26 23.53 6.75
C TRP A 103 -5.70 23.22 6.36
N LEU A 104 -6.49 24.24 5.98
CA LEU A 104 -7.89 24.06 5.56
C LEU A 104 -8.02 23.12 4.36
N LEU A 105 -7.16 23.29 3.34
CA LEU A 105 -7.14 22.39 2.19
C LEU A 105 -6.79 20.95 2.57
N ASN A 106 -5.88 20.78 3.55
CA ASN A 106 -5.55 19.43 4.06
C ASN A 106 -6.72 18.79 4.81
N GLU A 107 -7.41 19.57 5.66
CA GLU A 107 -8.61 19.10 6.37
C GLU A 107 -9.74 18.71 5.40
N MET A 108 -10.01 19.52 4.39
CA MET A 108 -10.98 19.16 3.34
C MET A 108 -10.62 17.86 2.63
N LYS A 109 -9.33 17.66 2.31
CA LYS A 109 -8.83 16.42 1.69
C LYS A 109 -8.98 15.22 2.64
N ASN A 110 -8.76 15.42 3.94
CA ASN A 110 -8.91 14.36 4.94
C ASN A 110 -10.38 13.97 5.12
N GLN A 111 -11.30 14.94 5.23
CA GLN A 111 -12.74 14.68 5.29
C GLN A 111 -13.22 13.92 4.04
N GLN A 112 -12.82 14.34 2.84
CA GLN A 112 -13.13 13.63 1.61
C GLN A 112 -12.55 12.20 1.61
N ALA A 113 -11.36 12.00 2.15
CA ALA A 113 -10.77 10.67 2.29
C ALA A 113 -11.56 9.81 3.28
N ASP A 114 -12.09 10.39 4.36
CA ASP A 114 -12.94 9.68 5.32
C ASP A 114 -14.23 9.16 4.68
N GLU A 115 -14.90 10.01 3.90
CA GLU A 115 -16.11 9.62 3.17
C GLU A 115 -15.84 8.52 2.15
N VAL A 116 -14.79 8.66 1.33
CA VAL A 116 -14.39 7.65 0.34
C VAL A 116 -14.04 6.33 1.03
N CYS A 117 -13.25 6.37 2.08
CA CYS A 117 -12.87 5.17 2.83
C CYS A 117 -14.10 4.45 3.41
N ALA A 118 -15.01 5.19 4.06
CA ALA A 118 -16.25 4.64 4.61
C ALA A 118 -17.14 4.02 3.53
N GLN A 119 -17.25 4.66 2.35
CA GLN A 119 -17.98 4.11 1.20
C GLN A 119 -17.35 2.81 0.71
N VAL A 120 -16.03 2.77 0.56
CA VAL A 120 -15.28 1.58 0.12
C VAL A 120 -15.48 0.43 1.08
N GLU A 121 -15.36 0.64 2.37
CA GLU A 121 -15.59 -0.36 3.41
C GLU A 121 -17.03 -0.88 3.40
N LYS A 122 -18.00 0.04 3.31
CA LYS A 122 -19.42 -0.33 3.18
C LYS A 122 -19.68 -1.15 1.92
N SER A 123 -19.00 -0.85 0.81
CA SER A 123 -19.13 -1.60 -0.45
C SER A 123 -18.65 -3.04 -0.30
N ILE A 124 -17.52 -3.27 0.38
CA ILE A 124 -16.98 -4.61 0.69
C ILE A 124 -17.95 -5.40 1.58
N ARG A 125 -18.43 -4.78 2.66
CA ARG A 125 -19.33 -5.41 3.65
C ARG A 125 -20.73 -5.72 3.09
N LYS A 126 -21.22 -4.95 2.10
CA LYS A 126 -22.59 -5.08 1.55
C LYS A 126 -22.59 -5.57 0.11
N LYS A 127 -22.29 -4.71 -0.87
CA LYS A 127 -22.44 -5.00 -2.30
C LYS A 127 -21.53 -6.12 -2.78
N PHE A 128 -20.28 -6.11 -2.39
CA PHE A 128 -19.27 -7.11 -2.78
C PHE A 128 -19.05 -8.20 -1.74
N ARG A 129 -19.94 -8.30 -0.74
CA ARG A 129 -19.80 -9.28 0.33
C ARG A 129 -19.66 -10.70 -0.19
N LYS A 130 -20.56 -11.15 -1.07
CA LYS A 130 -20.57 -12.52 -1.61
C LYS A 130 -19.35 -12.78 -2.51
N ASN A 131 -19.05 -11.86 -3.39
CA ASN A 131 -18.07 -12.08 -4.46
C ASN A 131 -16.63 -11.76 -4.04
N ILE A 132 -16.43 -10.89 -3.05
CA ILE A 132 -15.10 -10.50 -2.57
C ILE A 132 -14.90 -10.96 -1.12
N TRP A 133 -15.63 -10.42 -0.16
CA TRP A 133 -15.38 -10.68 1.25
C TRP A 133 -15.49 -12.17 1.63
N CYS A 134 -16.59 -12.82 1.25
CA CYS A 134 -16.77 -14.25 1.55
C CYS A 134 -15.76 -15.14 0.85
N LYS A 135 -15.31 -14.79 -0.37
CA LYS A 135 -14.27 -15.53 -1.08
C LYS A 135 -12.90 -15.31 -0.44
N PHE A 136 -12.60 -14.09 0.00
CA PHE A 136 -11.39 -13.78 0.75
C PHE A 136 -11.32 -14.58 2.05
N THR A 137 -12.34 -14.48 2.88
CA THR A 137 -12.37 -15.22 4.15
C THR A 137 -12.38 -16.74 3.94
N LYS A 138 -13.02 -17.22 2.86
CA LYS A 138 -12.94 -18.62 2.47
C LYS A 138 -11.52 -19.04 2.13
N ALA A 139 -10.77 -18.25 1.36
CA ALA A 139 -9.37 -18.55 1.04
C ALA A 139 -8.50 -18.58 2.29
N ILE A 140 -8.67 -17.58 3.19
CA ILE A 140 -7.96 -17.52 4.48
C ILE A 140 -8.16 -18.80 5.28
N ASN A 141 -9.40 -19.28 5.41
CA ASN A 141 -9.73 -20.46 6.20
C ASN A 141 -9.37 -21.77 5.49
N GLN A 142 -9.74 -21.90 4.21
CA GLN A 142 -9.54 -23.15 3.44
C GLN A 142 -8.07 -23.51 3.29
N TYR A 143 -7.22 -22.49 3.09
CA TYR A 143 -5.79 -22.68 2.87
C TYR A 143 -4.95 -22.32 4.11
N GLU A 144 -5.59 -22.01 5.25
CA GLU A 144 -4.92 -21.63 6.50
C GLU A 144 -3.86 -20.55 6.27
N LEU A 145 -4.25 -19.47 5.59
CA LEU A 145 -3.29 -18.41 5.18
C LEU A 145 -2.86 -17.54 6.35
N VAL A 146 -3.72 -17.35 7.35
CA VAL A 146 -3.46 -16.52 8.53
C VAL A 146 -3.64 -17.37 9.78
N LYS A 147 -2.68 -17.29 10.71
CA LYS A 147 -2.69 -17.95 12.01
C LYS A 147 -2.51 -16.94 13.13
N GLU A 148 -2.83 -17.37 14.34
CA GLU A 148 -2.57 -16.59 15.55
C GLU A 148 -1.07 -16.27 15.68
N GLY A 149 -0.77 -15.01 16.02
CA GLY A 149 0.61 -14.52 16.17
C GLY A 149 1.34 -14.19 14.87
N ASP A 150 0.71 -14.37 13.69
CA ASP A 150 1.34 -13.98 12.43
C ASP A 150 1.54 -12.46 12.36
N CYS A 151 2.67 -12.05 11.77
CA CYS A 151 2.92 -10.70 11.28
C CYS A 151 3.06 -10.75 9.75
N ILE A 152 2.12 -10.11 9.04
CA ILE A 152 1.96 -10.25 7.60
C ILE A 152 2.34 -8.94 6.90
N ALA A 153 3.33 -9.00 6.02
CA ALA A 153 3.64 -7.91 5.11
C ALA A 153 2.72 -7.98 3.88
N VAL A 154 1.73 -7.09 3.81
CA VAL A 154 0.84 -6.95 2.67
C VAL A 154 1.52 -6.10 1.61
N CYS A 155 1.93 -6.74 0.51
CA CYS A 155 2.73 -6.11 -0.54
C CYS A 155 1.83 -5.32 -1.49
N ILE A 156 2.02 -4.00 -1.53
CA ILE A 156 1.27 -3.05 -2.34
C ILE A 156 2.10 -2.65 -3.56
N SER A 157 1.59 -2.92 -4.75
CA SER A 157 2.19 -2.53 -6.04
C SER A 157 1.57 -1.26 -6.62
N GLY A 158 0.55 -0.68 -5.96
CA GLY A 158 -0.24 0.44 -6.45
C GLY A 158 -1.36 0.06 -7.42
N GLY A 159 -1.45 -1.19 -7.86
CA GLY A 159 -2.54 -1.70 -8.68
C GLY A 159 -3.80 -2.05 -7.88
N LYS A 160 -4.93 -2.20 -8.59
CA LYS A 160 -6.25 -2.49 -8.03
C LYS A 160 -6.28 -3.68 -7.07
N ASP A 161 -5.55 -4.76 -7.42
CA ASP A 161 -5.56 -6.02 -6.69
C ASP A 161 -4.90 -5.88 -5.32
N SER A 162 -3.72 -5.25 -5.29
CA SER A 162 -2.96 -5.03 -4.06
C SER A 162 -3.64 -4.04 -3.11
N MET A 163 -4.30 -3.02 -3.63
CA MET A 163 -5.06 -2.05 -2.82
C MET A 163 -6.34 -2.66 -2.25
N LEU A 164 -7.07 -3.47 -3.04
CA LEU A 164 -8.19 -4.25 -2.52
C LEU A 164 -7.72 -5.21 -1.41
N MET A 165 -6.63 -5.95 -1.65
CA MET A 165 -6.07 -6.85 -0.64
C MET A 165 -5.74 -6.13 0.67
N ALA A 166 -5.16 -4.93 0.60
CA ALA A 166 -4.87 -4.12 1.78
C ALA A 166 -6.15 -3.75 2.55
N LYS A 167 -7.20 -3.33 1.86
CA LYS A 167 -8.51 -3.05 2.49
C LYS A 167 -9.14 -4.28 3.12
N LEU A 168 -9.04 -5.43 2.47
CA LEU A 168 -9.55 -6.70 3.00
C LEU A 168 -8.81 -7.14 4.26
N PHE A 169 -7.50 -6.90 4.36
CA PHE A 169 -6.75 -7.15 5.59
C PHE A 169 -7.10 -6.19 6.71
N GLN A 170 -7.37 -4.90 6.42
CA GLN A 170 -7.88 -3.97 7.41
C GLN A 170 -9.24 -4.44 7.97
N GLU A 171 -10.17 -4.85 7.09
CA GLU A 171 -11.45 -5.43 7.50
C GLU A 171 -11.29 -6.74 8.28
N LEU A 172 -10.37 -7.61 7.86
CA LEU A 172 -10.10 -8.86 8.57
C LEU A 172 -9.62 -8.59 10.00
N LYS A 173 -8.73 -7.60 10.17
CA LYS A 173 -8.20 -7.21 11.48
C LYS A 173 -9.30 -6.73 12.44
N LEU A 174 -10.33 -6.05 11.91
CA LEU A 174 -11.48 -5.60 12.72
C LEU A 174 -12.42 -6.73 13.14
N HIS A 175 -12.48 -7.82 12.38
CA HIS A 175 -13.45 -8.92 12.56
C HIS A 175 -12.80 -10.25 12.92
N ASN A 176 -11.55 -10.25 13.28
CA ASN A 176 -10.79 -11.47 13.49
C ASN A 176 -11.06 -12.13 14.85
N LYS A 177 -10.91 -13.46 14.91
CA LYS A 177 -11.12 -14.28 16.11
C LYS A 177 -9.87 -14.46 16.95
N PHE A 178 -8.70 -14.14 16.43
CA PHE A 178 -7.39 -14.28 17.06
C PHE A 178 -6.46 -13.12 16.67
N PRO A 179 -5.48 -12.75 17.50
CA PRO A 179 -4.57 -11.66 17.22
C PRO A 179 -3.58 -12.00 16.11
N PHE A 180 -3.38 -11.09 15.18
CA PHE A 180 -2.30 -11.07 14.20
C PHE A 180 -1.96 -9.63 13.81
N GLU A 181 -0.78 -9.41 13.26
CA GLU A 181 -0.33 -8.10 12.83
C GLU A 181 -0.26 -7.98 11.30
N VAL A 182 -0.42 -6.76 10.81
CA VAL A 182 -0.33 -6.43 9.39
C VAL A 182 0.53 -5.20 9.21
N LYS A 183 1.50 -5.29 8.31
CA LYS A 183 2.31 -4.17 7.82
C LYS A 183 2.03 -3.99 6.33
N PHE A 184 1.71 -2.77 5.91
CA PHE A 184 1.45 -2.47 4.50
C PHE A 184 2.73 -1.94 3.87
N VAL A 185 3.24 -2.66 2.89
CA VAL A 185 4.59 -2.45 2.35
C VAL A 185 4.51 -2.09 0.88
N VAL A 186 5.10 -0.96 0.51
CA VAL A 186 5.29 -0.54 -0.88
C VAL A 186 6.78 -0.61 -1.19
N MET A 187 7.15 -1.43 -2.15
CA MET A 187 8.48 -1.40 -2.71
C MET A 187 8.50 -0.48 -3.93
N ASP A 188 9.27 0.58 -3.85
CA ASP A 188 9.53 1.49 -4.96
C ASP A 188 10.77 1.00 -5.74
N PRO A 189 10.60 0.43 -6.94
CA PRO A 189 11.72 -0.03 -7.76
C PRO A 189 12.32 1.08 -8.62
N GLY A 190 12.00 2.34 -8.35
CA GLY A 190 12.31 3.53 -9.13
C GLY A 190 11.10 4.05 -9.92
N TYR A 191 9.95 4.17 -9.28
CA TYR A 191 8.73 4.74 -9.90
C TYR A 191 8.96 6.15 -10.43
N SER A 192 8.15 6.54 -11.43
CA SER A 192 8.05 7.97 -11.75
C SER A 192 7.41 8.74 -10.58
N PRO A 193 7.73 10.03 -10.41
CA PRO A 193 7.11 10.85 -9.37
C PRO A 193 5.58 10.84 -9.42
N GLU A 194 4.99 10.77 -10.63
CA GLU A 194 3.56 10.71 -10.85
C GLU A 194 2.96 9.41 -10.32
N ASN A 195 3.58 8.26 -10.65
CA ASN A 195 3.13 6.95 -10.19
C ASN A 195 3.24 6.82 -8.67
N ARG A 196 4.35 7.30 -8.09
CA ARG A 196 4.52 7.33 -6.63
C ARG A 196 3.45 8.17 -5.94
N LYS A 197 3.19 9.35 -6.46
CA LYS A 197 2.13 10.23 -5.97
C LYS A 197 0.74 9.55 -6.01
N VAL A 198 0.42 8.85 -7.09
CA VAL A 198 -0.85 8.11 -7.21
C VAL A 198 -0.95 7.01 -6.13
N ILE A 199 0.14 6.30 -5.84
CA ILE A 199 0.16 5.26 -4.79
C ILE A 199 -0.08 5.90 -3.41
N GLU A 200 0.63 6.97 -3.08
CA GLU A 200 0.52 7.68 -1.81
C GLU A 200 -0.87 8.30 -1.61
N GLU A 201 -1.42 8.93 -2.67
CA GLU A 201 -2.78 9.50 -2.64
C GLU A 201 -3.86 8.42 -2.44
N ASN A 202 -3.74 7.27 -3.12
CA ASN A 202 -4.66 6.15 -2.91
C ASN A 202 -4.54 5.55 -1.52
N ALA A 203 -3.32 5.39 -1.00
CA ALA A 203 -3.09 4.92 0.36
C ALA A 203 -3.73 5.87 1.39
N ARG A 204 -3.58 7.19 1.20
CA ARG A 204 -4.22 8.20 2.04
C ARG A 204 -5.75 8.15 1.95
N LYS A 205 -6.33 8.13 0.73
CA LYS A 205 -7.78 8.04 0.50
C LYS A 205 -8.41 6.80 1.12
N LEU A 206 -7.69 5.68 1.10
CA LEU A 206 -8.13 4.40 1.64
C LEU A 206 -7.69 4.19 3.10
N LYS A 207 -7.01 5.17 3.70
CA LYS A 207 -6.45 5.10 5.06
C LYS A 207 -5.58 3.85 5.29
N ILE A 208 -4.72 3.54 4.33
CA ILE A 208 -3.77 2.43 4.43
C ILE A 208 -2.42 3.00 4.90
N PRO A 209 -1.94 2.66 6.10
CA PRO A 209 -0.65 3.13 6.60
C PRO A 209 0.49 2.37 5.94
N ILE A 210 1.02 2.92 4.82
CA ILE A 210 2.05 2.29 4.02
C ILE A 210 3.46 2.59 4.54
N HIS A 211 4.33 1.56 4.50
CA HIS A 211 5.77 1.67 4.65
C HIS A 211 6.40 1.57 3.27
N ILE A 212 7.05 2.64 2.82
CA ILE A 212 7.69 2.68 1.50
C ILE A 212 9.19 2.47 1.69
N PHE A 213 9.78 1.57 0.90
CA PHE A 213 11.23 1.44 0.77
C PHE A 213 11.63 1.50 -0.69
N GLU A 214 12.79 2.06 -0.94
CA GLU A 214 13.31 2.30 -2.28
C GLU A 214 14.33 1.23 -2.67
N SER A 215 14.43 0.93 -3.95
CA SER A 215 15.42 0.02 -4.51
C SER A 215 15.78 0.40 -5.94
N ASP A 216 17.01 0.12 -6.34
CA ASP A 216 17.55 0.45 -7.65
C ASP A 216 17.29 -0.64 -8.71
N ILE A 217 16.19 -1.40 -8.55
CA ILE A 217 15.90 -2.55 -9.43
C ILE A 217 15.73 -2.11 -10.87
N PHE A 218 15.04 -1.01 -11.14
CA PHE A 218 14.84 -0.57 -12.51
C PHE A 218 16.14 -0.16 -13.20
N GLU A 219 17.07 0.45 -12.48
CA GLU A 219 18.40 0.76 -13.01
C GLU A 219 19.20 -0.51 -13.29
N SER A 220 19.18 -1.46 -12.36
CA SER A 220 19.89 -2.74 -12.48
C SER A 220 19.40 -3.62 -13.63
N VAL A 221 18.11 -3.55 -13.97
CA VAL A 221 17.48 -4.37 -15.03
C VAL A 221 17.47 -3.67 -16.39
N TYR A 222 17.69 -2.35 -16.43
CA TYR A 222 17.59 -1.55 -17.65
C TYR A 222 18.53 -2.01 -18.79
N HIS A 223 19.69 -2.54 -18.45
CA HIS A 223 20.73 -2.97 -19.38
C HIS A 223 20.65 -4.44 -19.79
N ILE A 224 19.61 -5.18 -19.37
CA ILE A 224 19.51 -6.62 -19.60
C ILE A 224 18.55 -6.91 -20.76
N GLU A 225 19.10 -7.41 -21.88
CA GLU A 225 18.32 -7.71 -23.09
C GLU A 225 17.43 -8.97 -22.98
N LYS A 226 17.84 -9.97 -22.16
CA LYS A 226 17.10 -11.24 -22.03
C LYS A 226 16.18 -11.25 -20.83
N SER A 227 14.86 -11.24 -21.08
CA SER A 227 13.81 -11.42 -20.06
C SER A 227 13.88 -10.44 -18.86
N PRO A 228 13.96 -9.11 -19.10
CA PRO A 228 14.08 -8.12 -18.03
C PRO A 228 12.92 -8.21 -17.01
N CYS A 229 11.70 -8.50 -17.47
CA CYS A 229 10.53 -8.64 -16.59
C CYS A 229 10.65 -9.82 -15.62
N TYR A 230 11.21 -10.95 -16.05
CA TYR A 230 11.42 -12.11 -15.17
C TYR A 230 12.43 -11.79 -14.07
N LEU A 231 13.55 -11.18 -14.45
CA LEU A 231 14.60 -10.80 -13.51
C LEU A 231 14.11 -9.75 -12.52
N CYS A 232 13.43 -8.73 -13.02
CA CYS A 232 12.78 -7.72 -12.18
C CYS A 232 11.83 -8.35 -11.15
N ALA A 233 10.96 -9.26 -11.58
CA ALA A 233 10.03 -9.94 -10.68
C ALA A 233 10.76 -10.80 -9.62
N ARG A 234 11.87 -11.43 -9.99
CA ARG A 234 12.69 -12.23 -9.08
C ARG A 234 13.42 -11.36 -8.05
N MET A 235 14.03 -10.26 -8.50
CA MET A 235 14.71 -9.30 -7.60
C MET A 235 13.71 -8.66 -6.64
N ARG A 236 12.58 -8.17 -7.17
CA ARG A 236 11.50 -7.58 -6.36
C ARG A 236 11.07 -8.50 -5.22
N ARG A 237 10.95 -9.79 -5.49
CA ARG A 237 10.55 -10.77 -4.47
C ARG A 237 11.63 -10.91 -3.38
N GLY A 238 12.90 -10.94 -3.73
CA GLY A 238 14.01 -10.98 -2.78
C GLY A 238 14.02 -9.76 -1.84
N TYR A 239 13.90 -8.56 -2.39
CA TYR A 239 13.81 -7.32 -1.60
C TYR A 239 12.60 -7.29 -0.69
N LEU A 240 11.42 -7.73 -1.17
CA LEU A 240 10.21 -7.80 -0.36
C LEU A 240 10.35 -8.75 0.84
N TYR A 241 11.00 -9.89 0.67
CA TYR A 241 11.26 -10.82 1.77
C TYR A 241 12.22 -10.21 2.81
N ASN A 242 13.31 -9.59 2.36
CA ASN A 242 14.28 -8.95 3.27
C ASN A 242 13.59 -7.86 4.10
N PHE A 243 12.90 -6.94 3.44
CA PHE A 243 12.25 -5.84 4.13
C PHE A 243 11.12 -6.31 5.07
N ALA A 244 10.33 -7.31 4.65
CA ALA A 244 9.32 -7.90 5.51
C ALA A 244 9.95 -8.51 6.78
N LYS A 245 11.10 -9.18 6.65
CA LYS A 245 11.84 -9.74 7.78
C LYS A 245 12.39 -8.67 8.71
N GLU A 246 12.90 -7.56 8.17
CA GLU A 246 13.36 -6.38 8.96
C GLU A 246 12.20 -5.76 9.76
N LEU A 247 10.97 -5.79 9.22
CA LEU A 247 9.76 -5.37 9.93
C LEU A 247 9.22 -6.41 10.93
N GLY A 248 9.90 -7.54 11.13
CA GLY A 248 9.47 -8.62 12.00
C GLY A 248 8.33 -9.47 11.46
N CYS A 249 8.06 -9.42 10.15
CA CYS A 249 7.02 -10.23 9.53
C CYS A 249 7.53 -11.65 9.24
N ASN A 250 6.65 -12.63 9.40
CA ASN A 250 6.88 -14.04 9.04
C ASN A 250 6.18 -14.43 7.73
N LYS A 251 5.32 -13.54 7.19
CA LYS A 251 4.60 -13.78 5.92
C LYS A 251 4.64 -12.58 5.01
N ILE A 252 4.63 -12.85 3.69
CA ILE A 252 4.34 -11.86 2.66
C ILE A 252 3.03 -12.22 1.94
N ALA A 253 2.13 -11.25 1.77
CA ALA A 253 0.89 -11.40 1.04
C ALA A 253 0.98 -10.73 -0.34
N LEU A 254 0.71 -11.49 -1.41
CA LEU A 254 0.72 -11.02 -2.79
C LEU A 254 -0.69 -11.05 -3.39
N GLY A 255 -1.02 -10.01 -4.16
CA GLY A 255 -2.34 -9.78 -4.74
C GLY A 255 -2.69 -10.63 -5.97
N HIS A 256 -2.23 -11.88 -6.06
CA HIS A 256 -2.63 -12.78 -7.14
C HIS A 256 -4.04 -13.31 -6.89
N HIS A 257 -4.85 -13.31 -7.95
CA HIS A 257 -6.26 -13.66 -7.90
C HIS A 257 -6.57 -14.94 -8.70
N TYR A 258 -7.83 -15.37 -8.70
CA TYR A 258 -8.31 -16.62 -9.33
C TYR A 258 -7.90 -16.72 -10.82
N ASP A 259 -8.02 -15.64 -11.57
CA ASP A 259 -7.72 -15.64 -13.00
C ASP A 259 -6.22 -15.86 -13.25
N ASP A 260 -5.32 -15.29 -12.42
CA ASP A 260 -3.88 -15.58 -12.45
C ASP A 260 -3.56 -17.06 -12.26
N VAL A 261 -4.34 -17.74 -11.39
CA VAL A 261 -4.16 -19.16 -11.11
C VAL A 261 -4.49 -20.00 -12.32
N ILE A 262 -5.67 -19.80 -12.94
CA ILE A 262 -6.09 -20.56 -14.11
C ILE A 262 -5.22 -20.31 -15.34
N GLU A 263 -4.78 -19.05 -15.53
CA GLU A 263 -3.82 -18.71 -16.57
C GLU A 263 -2.47 -19.44 -16.34
N THR A 264 -1.99 -19.48 -15.09
CA THR A 264 -0.74 -20.18 -14.76
C THR A 264 -0.81 -21.68 -15.00
N ILE A 265 -1.95 -22.31 -14.71
CA ILE A 265 -2.18 -23.75 -14.99
C ILE A 265 -2.03 -24.02 -16.50
N LEU A 266 -2.77 -23.27 -17.34
CA LEU A 266 -2.70 -23.45 -18.80
C LEU A 266 -1.34 -23.07 -19.38
N MET A 267 -0.70 -22.03 -18.87
CA MET A 267 0.68 -21.68 -19.27
C MET A 267 1.65 -22.83 -18.95
N GLY A 268 1.52 -23.45 -17.79
CA GLY A 268 2.32 -24.61 -17.41
C GLY A 268 2.13 -25.78 -18.39
N MET A 269 0.89 -26.08 -18.75
CA MET A 269 0.57 -27.17 -19.68
C MET A 269 1.01 -26.87 -21.12
N LEU A 270 0.68 -25.70 -21.67
CA LEU A 270 0.84 -25.41 -23.10
C LEU A 270 2.24 -24.94 -23.48
N TYR A 271 2.95 -24.28 -22.57
CA TYR A 271 4.28 -23.75 -22.83
C TYR A 271 5.39 -24.37 -21.97
N GLY A 272 5.04 -24.99 -20.86
CA GLY A 272 5.99 -25.57 -19.90
C GLY A 272 6.00 -27.11 -19.89
N ALA A 273 5.08 -27.77 -20.60
CA ALA A 273 4.89 -29.23 -20.56
C ALA A 273 4.78 -29.77 -19.12
N GLN A 274 4.12 -29.03 -18.24
CA GLN A 274 3.99 -29.35 -16.81
C GLN A 274 2.56 -29.06 -16.32
N ILE A 275 2.03 -29.98 -15.53
CA ILE A 275 0.78 -29.73 -14.76
C ILE A 275 1.20 -29.18 -13.40
N GLN A 276 1.12 -27.88 -13.25
CA GLN A 276 1.43 -27.18 -12.01
C GLN A 276 0.55 -25.93 -11.84
N THR A 277 0.39 -25.51 -10.61
CA THR A 277 -0.37 -24.30 -10.28
C THR A 277 0.45 -23.30 -9.47
N MET A 278 -0.06 -22.11 -9.36
CA MET A 278 0.36 -21.12 -8.38
C MET A 278 -0.23 -21.50 -7.02
N MET A 279 0.59 -21.98 -6.09
CA MET A 279 0.11 -22.41 -4.78
C MET A 279 -0.49 -21.27 -3.95
N PRO A 280 -1.59 -21.48 -3.20
CA PRO A 280 -2.19 -20.43 -2.34
C PRO A 280 -1.27 -19.98 -1.21
N LYS A 281 -0.41 -20.88 -0.73
CA LYS A 281 0.69 -20.59 0.20
C LYS A 281 1.90 -21.47 -0.09
N LEU A 282 3.10 -20.96 0.22
CA LEU A 282 4.33 -21.74 0.13
C LEU A 282 5.43 -21.16 1.05
N HIS A 283 6.22 -22.05 1.62
CA HIS A 283 7.41 -21.63 2.35
C HIS A 283 8.48 -21.11 1.39
N SER A 284 9.19 -20.09 1.82
CA SER A 284 10.31 -19.58 1.06
C SER A 284 11.49 -20.54 1.17
N THR A 285 12.09 -20.91 0.04
CA THR A 285 13.31 -21.74 0.01
C THR A 285 14.58 -20.95 0.34
N ASN A 286 14.55 -19.62 0.14
CA ASN A 286 15.73 -18.75 0.32
C ASN A 286 15.68 -17.90 1.60
N PHE A 287 14.52 -17.82 2.25
CA PHE A 287 14.28 -17.03 3.44
C PHE A 287 13.63 -17.90 4.51
N GLU A 288 14.48 -18.49 5.36
CA GLU A 288 14.02 -19.38 6.42
C GLU A 288 13.00 -18.70 7.34
N GLY A 289 11.94 -19.42 7.68
CA GLY A 289 10.84 -18.94 8.52
C GLY A 289 9.83 -18.03 7.80
N MET A 290 10.05 -17.73 6.52
CA MET A 290 9.13 -16.89 5.74
C MET A 290 8.16 -17.70 4.88
N GLU A 291 6.91 -17.29 4.84
CA GLU A 291 5.86 -17.88 4.01
C GLU A 291 5.26 -16.85 3.05
N LEU A 292 4.96 -17.25 1.83
CA LEU A 292 4.22 -16.45 0.85
C LEU A 292 2.77 -16.92 0.86
N ILE A 293 1.83 -15.97 0.90
CA ILE A 293 0.39 -16.23 0.84
C ILE A 293 -0.28 -15.43 -0.28
N ARG A 294 -1.40 -15.97 -0.80
CA ARG A 294 -2.21 -15.35 -1.87
C ARG A 294 -3.67 -15.25 -1.45
N PRO A 295 -4.04 -14.22 -0.67
CA PRO A 295 -5.38 -14.13 -0.08
C PRO A 295 -6.51 -13.91 -1.10
N LEU A 296 -6.21 -13.37 -2.30
CA LEU A 296 -7.20 -13.16 -3.36
C LEU A 296 -7.43 -14.40 -4.24
N TYR A 297 -6.87 -15.55 -3.87
CA TYR A 297 -6.84 -16.80 -4.65
C TYR A 297 -8.18 -17.27 -5.22
N LEU A 298 -9.29 -16.98 -4.54
CA LEU A 298 -10.65 -17.36 -4.94
C LEU A 298 -11.47 -16.19 -5.53
N ILE A 299 -10.90 -15.00 -5.63
CA ILE A 299 -11.58 -13.80 -6.13
C ILE A 299 -11.31 -13.63 -7.62
N ARG A 300 -12.36 -13.30 -8.39
CA ARG A 300 -12.27 -13.07 -9.82
C ARG A 300 -11.77 -11.66 -10.13
N GLU A 301 -10.99 -11.51 -11.19
CA GLU A 301 -10.53 -10.21 -11.66
C GLU A 301 -11.70 -9.25 -11.97
N ASP A 302 -12.76 -9.79 -12.56
CA ASP A 302 -13.96 -9.00 -12.89
C ASP A 302 -14.67 -8.46 -11.64
N ASP A 303 -14.69 -9.23 -10.54
CA ASP A 303 -15.23 -8.74 -9.25
C ASP A 303 -14.37 -7.59 -8.69
N ILE A 304 -13.04 -7.66 -8.86
CA ILE A 304 -12.10 -6.60 -8.45
C ILE A 304 -12.27 -5.34 -9.30
N LYS A 305 -12.43 -5.49 -10.62
CA LYS A 305 -12.73 -4.37 -11.53
C LYS A 305 -14.06 -3.72 -11.18
N ALA A 306 -15.11 -4.52 -10.97
CA ALA A 306 -16.41 -4.02 -10.57
C ALA A 306 -16.38 -3.25 -9.24
N TRP A 307 -15.58 -3.70 -8.26
CA TRP A 307 -15.37 -2.99 -7.01
C TRP A 307 -14.65 -1.66 -7.21
N ARG A 308 -13.59 -1.63 -8.01
CA ARG A 308 -12.86 -0.42 -8.39
C ARG A 308 -13.80 0.61 -9.02
N ASP A 309 -14.56 0.18 -10.03
CA ASP A 309 -15.43 1.05 -10.82
C ASP A 309 -16.62 1.58 -10.00
N TYR A 310 -17.19 0.74 -9.12
CA TYR A 310 -18.26 1.17 -8.21
C TYR A 310 -17.84 2.26 -7.23
N ASN A 311 -16.57 2.25 -6.81
CA ASN A 311 -16.03 3.22 -5.86
C ASN A 311 -15.28 4.37 -6.55
N ASP A 312 -15.33 4.48 -7.88
CA ASP A 312 -14.61 5.47 -8.71
C ASP A 312 -13.11 5.57 -8.33
N LEU A 313 -12.47 4.42 -8.14
CA LEU A 313 -11.06 4.36 -7.76
C LEU A 313 -10.17 4.27 -8.99
N ARG A 314 -9.08 5.03 -8.98
CA ARG A 314 -8.08 5.04 -10.06
C ARG A 314 -6.74 4.57 -9.51
N PHE A 315 -6.27 3.47 -10.05
CA PHE A 315 -4.99 2.85 -9.68
C PHE A 315 -4.02 2.88 -10.86
N ILE A 316 -2.73 2.75 -10.56
CA ILE A 316 -1.73 2.57 -11.62
C ILE A 316 -1.99 1.24 -12.36
N GLN A 317 -1.89 1.26 -13.68
CA GLN A 317 -2.04 0.07 -14.51
C GLN A 317 -0.71 -0.69 -14.66
N CYS A 318 0.35 0.05 -14.93
CA CYS A 318 1.70 -0.48 -14.99
C CYS A 318 2.66 0.50 -14.28
N ALA A 319 3.43 -0.04 -13.35
CA ALA A 319 4.39 0.74 -12.56
C ALA A 319 5.78 0.85 -13.20
N CYS A 320 5.98 0.20 -14.34
CA CYS A 320 7.27 0.11 -15.00
C CYS A 320 7.60 1.43 -15.74
N LYS A 321 8.79 1.98 -15.55
CA LYS A 321 9.33 3.09 -16.37
C LYS A 321 9.42 2.74 -17.86
N PHE A 322 9.37 1.44 -18.17
CA PHE A 322 9.46 0.91 -19.54
C PHE A 322 8.11 0.82 -20.26
N THR A 323 7.01 1.37 -19.70
CA THR A 323 5.70 1.30 -20.37
C THR A 323 5.69 1.95 -21.73
N ASP A 324 6.47 3.01 -21.93
CA ASP A 324 6.57 3.69 -23.22
C ASP A 324 7.55 2.99 -24.20
N THR A 325 8.47 2.16 -23.67
CA THR A 325 9.48 1.42 -24.44
C THR A 325 9.38 -0.08 -24.24
N CYS A 326 8.45 -0.56 -23.43
CA CYS A 326 8.31 -1.99 -23.12
C CYS A 326 7.74 -2.73 -24.34
N THR A 327 8.63 -3.40 -25.08
CA THR A 327 8.27 -4.30 -26.17
C THR A 327 7.30 -5.41 -25.73
N THR A 328 7.27 -5.74 -24.44
CA THR A 328 6.36 -6.75 -23.88
C THR A 328 4.93 -6.19 -23.66
N CYS A 329 4.78 -4.87 -23.50
CA CYS A 329 3.49 -4.23 -23.28
C CYS A 329 2.91 -3.59 -24.55
N ASN A 330 3.77 -3.16 -25.50
CA ASN A 330 3.38 -2.34 -26.64
C ASN A 330 3.56 -3.01 -28.02
N ASN A 331 4.25 -4.17 -28.13
CA ASN A 331 4.42 -4.84 -29.43
C ASN A 331 3.30 -5.87 -29.65
N GLU A 332 2.52 -5.65 -30.70
CA GLU A 332 1.51 -6.60 -31.19
C GLU A 332 2.12 -7.97 -31.60
N GLU A 333 3.41 -8.01 -31.98
CA GLU A 333 4.13 -9.22 -32.35
C GLU A 333 4.63 -10.06 -31.15
N ASN A 334 4.74 -9.47 -29.94
CA ASN A 334 5.09 -10.14 -28.68
C ASN A 334 3.95 -10.04 -27.67
N GLN A 335 2.72 -10.39 -28.07
CA GLN A 335 1.66 -10.58 -27.10
C GLN A 335 2.16 -11.54 -26.00
N SER A 336 2.20 -11.06 -24.74
CA SER A 336 2.60 -11.89 -23.62
C SER A 336 1.80 -13.20 -23.68
N LYS A 337 2.47 -14.34 -23.53
CA LYS A 337 1.83 -15.68 -23.47
C LYS A 337 0.62 -15.71 -22.54
N ARG A 338 0.59 -14.84 -21.55
CA ARG A 338 -0.53 -14.67 -20.65
C ARG A 338 -1.75 -14.05 -21.33
N VAL A 339 -1.57 -13.09 -22.24
CA VAL A 339 -2.66 -12.48 -23.01
C VAL A 339 -3.26 -13.52 -23.96
N GLU A 340 -2.43 -14.32 -24.62
CA GLU A 340 -2.87 -15.44 -25.46
C GLU A 340 -3.72 -16.44 -24.68
N ILE A 341 -3.26 -16.88 -23.50
CA ILE A 341 -4.01 -17.78 -22.62
C ILE A 341 -5.35 -17.14 -22.18
N LYS A 342 -5.34 -15.87 -21.85
CA LYS A 342 -6.56 -15.14 -21.45
C LYS A 342 -7.60 -15.12 -22.58
N GLN A 343 -7.16 -14.89 -23.82
CA GLN A 343 -8.01 -14.95 -25.00
C GLN A 343 -8.54 -16.37 -25.24
N LEU A 344 -7.67 -17.39 -25.17
CA LEU A 344 -8.05 -18.79 -25.30
C LEU A 344 -9.13 -19.19 -24.28
N ILE A 345 -8.95 -18.84 -23.02
CA ILE A 345 -9.95 -19.10 -21.96
C ILE A 345 -11.27 -18.42 -22.31
N ALA A 346 -11.24 -17.17 -22.76
CA ALA A 346 -12.43 -16.40 -23.12
C ALA A 346 -13.17 -17.01 -24.32
N GLU A 347 -12.46 -17.55 -25.31
CA GLU A 347 -13.07 -18.24 -26.45
C GLU A 347 -13.72 -19.56 -26.05
N ILE A 348 -13.03 -20.38 -25.25
CA ILE A 348 -13.60 -21.66 -24.77
C ILE A 348 -14.82 -21.38 -23.89
N LYS A 349 -14.78 -20.34 -23.08
CA LYS A 349 -15.87 -19.95 -22.18
C LYS A 349 -17.18 -19.66 -22.92
N LYS A 350 -17.13 -19.17 -24.17
CA LYS A 350 -18.32 -18.97 -25.02
C LYS A 350 -19.08 -20.26 -25.29
N LYS A 351 -18.36 -21.40 -25.37
CA LYS A 351 -18.91 -22.74 -25.63
C LYS A 351 -19.17 -23.53 -24.34
N ASN A 352 -18.31 -23.36 -23.34
CA ASN A 352 -18.38 -24.03 -22.04
C ASN A 352 -18.29 -23.02 -20.90
N PRO A 353 -19.41 -22.56 -20.32
CA PRO A 353 -19.43 -21.59 -19.22
C PRO A 353 -18.66 -22.03 -17.97
N TYR A 354 -18.43 -23.34 -17.81
CA TYR A 354 -17.76 -23.91 -16.62
C TYR A 354 -16.25 -24.08 -16.81
N VAL A 355 -15.69 -23.76 -17.97
CA VAL A 355 -14.29 -24.05 -18.31
C VAL A 355 -13.31 -23.50 -17.26
N GLU A 356 -13.51 -22.29 -16.77
CA GLU A 356 -12.65 -21.65 -15.78
C GLU A 356 -12.62 -22.45 -14.47
N ALA A 357 -13.80 -22.92 -14.03
CA ALA A 357 -13.92 -23.75 -12.83
C ALA A 357 -13.31 -25.15 -13.05
N HIS A 358 -13.43 -25.71 -14.25
CA HIS A 358 -12.83 -26.98 -14.59
C HIS A 358 -11.30 -26.90 -14.61
N ILE A 359 -10.72 -25.86 -15.20
CA ILE A 359 -9.27 -25.61 -15.18
C ILE A 359 -8.78 -25.49 -13.73
N PHE A 360 -9.46 -24.67 -12.91
CA PHE A 360 -9.07 -24.49 -11.52
C PHE A 360 -9.10 -25.81 -10.73
N LYS A 361 -10.18 -26.57 -10.86
CA LYS A 361 -10.36 -27.84 -10.14
C LYS A 361 -9.46 -28.97 -10.66
N SER A 362 -8.98 -28.91 -11.89
CA SER A 362 -8.16 -29.97 -12.47
C SER A 362 -6.88 -30.25 -11.67
N VAL A 363 -6.34 -29.25 -11.01
CA VAL A 363 -5.14 -29.38 -10.16
C VAL A 363 -5.46 -29.76 -8.70
N GLU A 364 -6.74 -29.73 -8.30
CA GLU A 364 -7.23 -30.25 -7.02
C GLU A 364 -7.67 -31.73 -7.12
N ASN A 365 -7.94 -32.22 -8.34
CA ASN A 365 -8.43 -33.55 -8.63
C ASN A 365 -7.47 -34.34 -9.52
N VAL A 366 -6.19 -34.32 -9.21
CA VAL A 366 -5.20 -35.12 -9.94
C VAL A 366 -5.29 -36.59 -9.52
N ASN A 367 -5.63 -37.47 -10.46
CA ASN A 367 -5.57 -38.90 -10.23
C ASN A 367 -4.19 -39.43 -10.62
N ILE A 368 -3.35 -39.73 -9.63
CA ILE A 368 -1.95 -40.14 -9.83
C ILE A 368 -1.86 -41.50 -10.52
N GLU A 369 -2.85 -42.37 -10.36
CA GLU A 369 -2.89 -43.69 -10.99
C GLU A 369 -3.04 -43.65 -12.51
N THR A 370 -3.51 -42.51 -13.06
CA THR A 370 -3.75 -42.31 -14.50
C THR A 370 -2.79 -41.34 -15.14
N VAL A 371 -1.64 -41.01 -14.48
CA VAL A 371 -0.57 -40.22 -15.05
C VAL A 371 0.66 -41.09 -15.29
N ILE A 372 1.33 -40.86 -16.43
CA ILE A 372 2.51 -41.67 -16.83
C ILE A 372 3.66 -41.48 -15.83
N ALA A 373 3.88 -40.25 -15.35
CA ALA A 373 4.91 -39.95 -14.36
C ALA A 373 4.57 -38.69 -13.59
N TYR A 374 5.04 -38.61 -12.34
CA TYR A 374 4.95 -37.40 -11.51
C TYR A 374 6.25 -37.18 -10.73
N LYS A 375 6.46 -35.98 -10.24
CA LYS A 375 7.60 -35.61 -9.37
C LYS A 375 7.10 -35.38 -7.95
N LYS A 376 7.74 -36.03 -6.98
CA LYS A 376 7.53 -35.83 -5.55
C LYS A 376 8.90 -35.70 -4.88
N ASP A 377 9.11 -34.68 -4.05
CA ASP A 377 10.35 -34.44 -3.31
C ASP A 377 11.63 -34.48 -4.19
N GLY A 378 11.51 -33.95 -5.44
CA GLY A 378 12.59 -33.94 -6.42
C GLY A 378 12.78 -35.27 -7.16
N VAL A 379 12.13 -36.35 -6.75
CA VAL A 379 12.22 -37.66 -7.38
C VAL A 379 11.12 -37.84 -8.42
N LYS A 380 11.46 -38.39 -9.59
CA LYS A 380 10.52 -38.75 -10.63
C LYS A 380 10.00 -40.19 -10.37
N HIS A 381 8.70 -40.33 -10.26
CA HIS A 381 8.01 -41.60 -10.18
C HIS A 381 7.34 -41.91 -11.52
N HIS A 382 7.48 -43.14 -12.00
CA HIS A 382 6.92 -43.59 -13.26
C HIS A 382 5.88 -44.70 -13.00
N PHE A 383 4.84 -44.81 -13.79
CA PHE A 383 3.80 -45.80 -13.60
C PHE A 383 4.34 -47.25 -13.59
N LEU A 384 5.45 -47.50 -14.30
CA LEU A 384 6.12 -48.79 -14.32
C LEU A 384 6.81 -49.17 -12.99
N ASP A 385 7.05 -48.24 -12.10
CA ASP A 385 7.77 -48.50 -10.85
C ASP A 385 6.98 -49.49 -9.95
N ASN A 386 5.66 -49.54 -10.11
CA ASN A 386 4.76 -50.40 -9.32
C ASN A 386 3.77 -51.21 -10.21
N TYR A 387 4.04 -51.35 -11.51
CA TYR A 387 3.07 -51.92 -12.47
C TYR A 387 2.85 -53.45 -12.23
N ASP A 388 3.88 -54.18 -11.83
CA ASP A 388 3.87 -55.62 -11.62
C ASP A 388 3.82 -55.99 -10.12
N LEU A 389 3.64 -55.00 -9.24
CA LEU A 389 3.45 -55.22 -7.79
C LEU A 389 1.97 -55.31 -7.43
#